data_c0cd4388ed57817ad480593b111a51b3
#
_entry.id   c0cd4388ed57817ad480593b111a51b3
#
_cell.length_a   1.000
_cell.length_b   1.000
_cell.length_c   1.000
_cell.angle_alpha   90.00
_cell.angle_beta   90.00
_cell.angle_gamma   90.00
#
_symmetry.space_group_name_H-M   'P 1'
#
loop_
_entity.id
_entity.type
_entity.pdbx_description
1 polymer ?
#
loop_
_entity_poly.entity_id
_entity_poly.type
_entity_poly.pdbx_seq_one_letter_code
_entity_poly.pdbx_strand_id
1 'polypeptide(L)'
;KNSEKVQTDILDNYTKNLNKNNSLIFIDAEGHEPYILLGARKTIQKKIPIIIEFYPQLLDKNWLKNFSLAFKNYKYFYILQEKKLKRKFNKKNLISLFNKINLEKNVYYKDLLII
;
A
#
# COMPACT_ATOMS: atom_id res chain seq x y z
N LYS A 1 25.97 21.39 -7.16
CA LYS A 1 24.74 20.61 -7.02
C LYS A 1 23.79 21.28 -6.05
N ASN A 2 22.59 21.53 -6.51
CA ASN A 2 21.55 22.04 -5.64
C ASN A 2 20.93 20.89 -4.86
N SER A 3 20.98 20.96 -3.54
CA SER A 3 20.27 20.05 -2.66
C SER A 3 19.33 20.84 -1.75
N GLU A 4 18.17 20.31 -1.53
CA GLU A 4 17.19 20.88 -0.61
C GLU A 4 17.10 20.04 0.64
N LYS A 5 16.98 20.69 1.80
CA LYS A 5 16.65 20.01 3.04
C LYS A 5 15.14 19.90 3.15
N VAL A 6 14.65 18.69 3.34
CA VAL A 6 13.23 18.42 3.51
C VAL A 6 13.01 17.83 4.90
N GLN A 7 12.00 18.36 5.60
CA GLN A 7 11.58 17.79 6.86
C GLN A 7 10.72 16.55 6.60
N THR A 8 11.03 15.46 7.28
CA THR A 8 10.23 14.23 7.19
C THR A 8 9.46 14.01 8.49
N ASP A 9 8.34 13.32 8.38
CA ASP A 9 7.48 13.01 9.53
C ASP A 9 6.72 11.72 9.29
N ILE A 10 6.07 11.19 10.31
CA ILE A 10 5.23 9.98 10.21
C ILE A 10 3.77 10.35 9.98
N LEU A 11 3.06 9.49 9.27
CA LEU A 11 1.67 9.71 8.89
C LEU A 11 0.74 9.85 10.11
N ASP A 12 1.02 9.14 11.18
CA ASP A 12 0.20 9.18 12.41
C ASP A 12 0.01 10.59 12.98
N ASN A 13 0.95 11.49 12.72
CA ASN A 13 0.84 12.88 13.19
C ASN A 13 -0.25 13.68 12.47
N TYR A 14 -0.74 13.20 11.34
CA TYR A 14 -1.70 13.92 10.48
C TYR A 14 -3.07 13.25 10.43
N THR A 15 -3.26 12.10 11.06
CA THR A 15 -4.46 11.28 10.88
C THR A 15 -5.30 11.11 12.13
N LYS A 16 -5.06 11.92 13.15
CA LYS A 16 -5.72 11.78 14.46
C LYS A 16 -7.25 11.86 14.40
N ASN A 17 -7.78 12.68 13.49
CA ASN A 17 -9.22 12.90 13.33
C ASN A 17 -9.87 12.02 12.25
N LEU A 18 -9.10 11.15 11.62
CA LEU A 18 -9.61 10.28 10.57
C LEU A 18 -10.16 8.98 11.15
N ASN A 19 -11.15 8.40 10.47
CA ASN A 19 -11.70 7.09 10.80
C ASN A 19 -12.17 6.37 9.53
N LYS A 20 -12.44 5.06 9.66
CA LYS A 20 -12.80 4.20 8.54
C LYS A 20 -14.10 4.57 7.83
N ASN A 21 -14.97 5.33 8.47
CA ASN A 21 -16.29 5.67 7.93
C ASN A 21 -16.29 7.00 7.17
N ASN A 22 -15.28 7.83 7.35
CA ASN A 22 -15.24 9.17 6.76
C ASN A 22 -13.98 9.45 5.95
N SER A 23 -13.06 8.50 5.86
CA SER A 23 -11.74 8.77 5.30
C SER A 23 -11.25 7.66 4.39
N LEU A 24 -10.47 8.05 3.42
CA LEU A 24 -9.74 7.19 2.51
C LEU A 24 -8.33 7.77 2.39
N ILE A 25 -7.32 6.93 2.50
CA ILE A 25 -5.93 7.35 2.36
C ILE A 25 -5.39 6.83 1.03
N PHE A 26 -4.78 7.72 0.26
CA PHE A 26 -4.09 7.37 -0.97
C PHE A 26 -2.59 7.56 -0.77
N ILE A 27 -1.80 6.52 -1.02
CA ILE A 27 -0.35 6.57 -0.91
C ILE A 27 0.27 6.20 -2.26
N ASP A 28 1.05 7.12 -2.80
CA ASP A 28 1.79 6.96 -4.03
C ASP A 28 3.23 7.43 -3.77
N ALA A 29 4.11 6.51 -3.41
CA ALA A 29 5.45 6.82 -2.94
C ALA A 29 6.54 6.01 -3.66
N GLU A 30 6.25 5.54 -4.85
CA GLU A 30 7.21 4.90 -5.77
C GLU A 30 8.06 3.81 -5.10
N GLY A 31 7.40 2.87 -4.44
CA GLY A 31 8.05 1.73 -3.79
C GLY A 31 8.30 1.90 -2.30
N HIS A 32 8.09 3.09 -1.73
CA HIS A 32 8.25 3.34 -0.30
C HIS A 32 6.99 3.12 0.53
N GLU A 33 5.87 2.73 -0.11
CA GLU A 33 4.59 2.50 0.57
C GLU A 33 4.71 1.60 1.80
N PRO A 34 5.42 0.44 1.75
CA PRO A 34 5.54 -0.41 2.93
C PRO A 34 6.16 0.31 4.13
N TYR A 35 7.14 1.15 3.90
CA TYR A 35 7.82 1.88 4.97
C TYR A 35 6.96 2.98 5.56
N ILE A 36 6.21 3.69 4.74
CA ILE A 36 5.23 4.68 5.21
C ILE A 36 4.21 4.02 6.13
N LEU A 37 3.71 2.86 5.71
CA LEU A 37 2.70 2.12 6.47
C LEU A 37 3.24 1.57 7.78
N LEU A 38 4.48 1.11 7.83
CA LEU A 38 5.11 0.65 9.06
C LEU A 38 5.27 1.79 10.08
N GLY A 39 5.44 3.03 9.62
CA GLY A 39 5.45 4.22 10.47
C GLY A 39 4.06 4.76 10.81
N ALA A 40 3.00 4.15 10.32
CA ALA A 40 1.62 4.61 10.46
C ALA A 40 0.78 3.67 11.32
N ARG A 41 1.31 3.19 12.42
CA ARG A 41 0.68 2.16 13.26
C ARG A 41 -0.71 2.55 13.76
N LYS A 42 -0.85 3.76 14.27
CA LYS A 42 -2.14 4.24 14.79
C LYS A 42 -3.17 4.41 13.68
N THR A 43 -2.73 4.90 12.53
CA THR A 43 -3.58 5.06 11.35
C THR A 43 -4.10 3.71 10.87
N ILE A 44 -3.23 2.71 10.76
CA ILE A 44 -3.58 1.37 10.31
C ILE A 44 -4.52 0.67 11.28
N GLN A 45 -4.34 0.85 12.59
CA GLN A 45 -5.23 0.27 13.59
C GLN A 45 -6.68 0.72 13.44
N LYS A 46 -6.90 1.90 12.91
CA LYS A 46 -8.25 2.41 12.63
C LYS A 46 -8.93 1.72 11.45
N LYS A 47 -8.21 0.90 10.69
CA LYS A 47 -8.70 0.18 9.50
C LYS A 47 -9.28 1.12 8.44
N ILE A 48 -8.71 2.30 8.30
CA ILE A 48 -9.08 3.24 7.26
C ILE A 48 -8.76 2.61 5.91
N PRO A 49 -9.67 2.61 4.93
CA PRO A 49 -9.36 2.12 3.59
C PRO A 49 -8.16 2.84 3.00
N ILE A 50 -7.27 2.09 2.38
CA ILE A 50 -6.02 2.63 1.84
C ILE A 50 -5.89 2.23 0.38
N ILE A 51 -5.61 3.20 -0.49
CA ILE A 51 -5.20 2.93 -1.86
C ILE A 51 -3.69 3.09 -1.94
N ILE A 52 -3.02 2.08 -2.46
CA ILE A 52 -1.58 2.12 -2.73
C ILE A 52 -1.31 1.82 -4.20
N GLU A 53 -0.26 2.40 -4.73
CA GLU A 53 0.33 1.97 -5.99
C GLU A 53 1.22 0.75 -5.72
N PHE A 54 0.86 -0.37 -6.31
CA PHE A 54 1.64 -1.61 -6.20
C PHE A 54 2.52 -1.75 -7.44
N TYR A 55 3.78 -1.36 -7.33
CA TYR A 55 4.74 -1.29 -8.42
C TYR A 55 5.90 -2.26 -8.15
N PRO A 56 5.83 -3.51 -8.64
CA PRO A 56 6.80 -4.55 -8.28
C PRO A 56 8.26 -4.19 -8.49
N GLN A 57 8.58 -3.51 -9.59
CA GLN A 57 9.96 -3.17 -9.91
C GLN A 57 10.58 -2.14 -8.95
N LEU A 58 9.76 -1.39 -8.23
CA LEU A 58 10.22 -0.40 -7.26
C LEU A 58 10.26 -0.93 -5.84
N LEU A 59 9.70 -2.11 -5.59
CA LEU A 59 9.68 -2.74 -4.28
C LEU A 59 11.02 -3.43 -3.99
N ASP A 60 11.49 -3.33 -2.75
CA ASP A 60 12.69 -4.03 -2.33
C ASP A 60 12.42 -5.49 -1.95
N LYS A 61 13.48 -6.23 -1.60
CA LYS A 61 13.39 -7.65 -1.23
C LYS A 61 12.52 -7.93 0.01
N ASN A 62 12.26 -6.94 0.84
CA ASN A 62 11.46 -7.08 2.07
C ASN A 62 9.99 -6.71 1.88
N TRP A 63 9.56 -6.41 0.68
CA TRP A 63 8.24 -5.89 0.40
C TRP A 63 7.10 -6.77 0.94
N LEU A 64 7.21 -8.07 0.74
CA LEU A 64 6.16 -9.01 1.15
C LEU A 64 6.02 -9.06 2.67
N LYS A 65 7.14 -9.12 3.37
CA LYS A 65 7.17 -9.08 4.84
C LYS A 65 6.55 -7.78 5.35
N ASN A 66 6.96 -6.66 4.78
CA ASN A 66 6.54 -5.35 5.24
C ASN A 66 5.05 -5.08 4.97
N PHE A 67 4.54 -5.44 3.80
CA PHE A 67 3.11 -5.36 3.53
C PHE A 67 2.30 -6.31 4.42
N SER A 68 2.79 -7.52 4.63
CA SER A 68 2.11 -8.49 5.49
C SER A 68 2.01 -8.01 6.94
N LEU A 69 3.05 -7.35 7.45
CA LEU A 69 3.03 -6.75 8.78
C LEU A 69 2.09 -5.55 8.85
N ALA A 70 2.20 -4.65 7.88
CA ALA A 70 1.42 -3.41 7.86
C ALA A 70 -0.09 -3.70 7.77
N PHE A 71 -0.49 -4.63 6.94
CA PHE A 71 -1.89 -4.92 6.68
C PHE A 71 -2.43 -6.19 7.37
N LYS A 72 -1.79 -6.65 8.42
CA LYS A 72 -2.20 -7.90 9.08
C LYS A 72 -3.65 -7.95 9.55
N ASN A 73 -4.27 -6.79 9.82
CA ASN A 73 -5.66 -6.66 10.24
C ASN A 73 -6.62 -6.30 9.10
N TYR A 74 -6.11 -6.09 7.90
CA TYR A 74 -6.91 -5.90 6.70
C TYR A 74 -7.20 -7.26 6.08
N LYS A 75 -8.36 -7.39 5.47
CA LYS A 75 -8.86 -8.70 5.01
C LYS A 75 -8.82 -8.87 3.50
N TYR A 76 -9.01 -7.78 2.76
CA TYR A 76 -9.26 -7.86 1.33
C TYR A 76 -8.56 -6.73 0.57
N PHE A 77 -8.34 -6.97 -0.71
CA PHE A 77 -7.98 -5.90 -1.62
C PHE A 77 -8.70 -6.02 -2.95
N TYR A 78 -8.86 -4.89 -3.61
CA TYR A 78 -9.37 -4.78 -4.97
C TYR A 78 -8.29 -4.18 -5.84
N ILE A 79 -8.21 -4.65 -7.10
CA ILE A 79 -7.37 -4.02 -8.11
C ILE A 79 -8.25 -3.03 -8.86
N LEU A 80 -7.93 -1.73 -8.79
CA LEU A 80 -8.80 -0.69 -9.34
C LEU A 80 -8.93 -0.75 -10.86
N GLN A 81 -7.89 -1.23 -11.56
CA GLN A 81 -7.91 -1.39 -13.01
C GLN A 81 -8.67 -2.63 -13.48
N GLU A 82 -9.06 -3.50 -12.57
CA GLU A 82 -9.81 -4.71 -12.88
C GLU A 82 -11.22 -4.61 -12.32
N LYS A 83 -12.18 -5.26 -13.01
CA LYS A 83 -13.56 -5.27 -12.53
C LYS A 83 -13.73 -6.16 -11.31
N LYS A 84 -13.86 -5.55 -10.14
CA LYS A 84 -14.66 -6.02 -8.99
C LYS A 84 -14.35 -7.37 -8.34
N LEU A 85 -13.18 -7.96 -8.52
CA LEU A 85 -12.87 -9.17 -7.78
C LEU A 85 -12.20 -8.81 -6.45
N LYS A 86 -12.98 -8.98 -5.37
CA LYS A 86 -12.44 -8.93 -4.02
C LYS A 86 -11.53 -10.13 -3.80
N ARG A 87 -10.28 -9.87 -3.39
CA ARG A 87 -9.30 -10.90 -3.10
C ARG A 87 -8.89 -10.84 -1.64
N LYS A 88 -8.65 -12.00 -1.04
CA LYS A 88 -8.11 -12.04 0.31
C LYS A 88 -6.71 -11.42 0.33
N PHE A 89 -6.47 -10.60 1.34
CA PHE A 89 -5.14 -10.02 1.56
C PHE A 89 -4.27 -11.05 2.27
N ASN A 90 -3.48 -11.78 1.50
CA ASN A 90 -2.54 -12.78 2.01
C ASN A 90 -1.30 -12.85 1.11
N LYS A 91 -0.26 -13.50 1.62
CA LYS A 91 1.02 -13.63 0.90
C LYS A 91 0.87 -14.28 -0.47
N LYS A 92 0.05 -15.33 -0.55
CA LYS A 92 -0.18 -16.06 -1.80
C LYS A 92 -0.74 -15.14 -2.89
N ASN A 93 -1.75 -14.37 -2.57
CA ASN A 93 -2.39 -13.48 -3.53
C ASN A 93 -1.50 -12.29 -3.91
N LEU A 94 -0.72 -11.78 -2.97
CA LEU A 94 0.25 -10.72 -3.25
C LEU A 94 1.37 -11.20 -4.17
N ILE A 95 1.91 -12.39 -3.93
CA ILE A 95 2.94 -12.97 -4.80
C ILE A 95 2.39 -13.24 -6.19
N SER A 96 1.18 -13.76 -6.29
CA SER A 96 0.51 -13.99 -7.56
C SER A 96 0.35 -12.69 -8.36
N LEU A 97 -0.08 -11.62 -7.70
CA LEU A 97 -0.21 -10.31 -8.33
C LEU A 97 1.15 -9.75 -8.77
N PHE A 98 2.16 -9.85 -7.92
CA PHE A 98 3.51 -9.41 -8.22
C PHE A 98 4.04 -10.07 -9.50
N ASN A 99 3.92 -11.38 -9.58
CA ASN A 99 4.37 -12.14 -10.74
C ASN A 99 3.55 -11.82 -11.99
N LYS A 100 2.25 -11.67 -11.85
CA LYS A 100 1.37 -11.34 -12.98
C LYS A 100 1.74 -9.99 -13.60
N ILE A 101 1.97 -8.96 -12.78
CA ILE A 101 2.37 -7.64 -13.26
C ILE A 101 3.70 -7.72 -14.01
N ASN A 102 4.68 -8.45 -13.46
CA ASN A 102 5.98 -8.59 -14.08
C ASN A 102 5.95 -9.32 -15.43
N LEU A 103 4.94 -10.15 -15.67
CA LEU A 103 4.76 -10.88 -16.91
C LEU A 103 3.96 -10.12 -17.97
N GLU A 104 3.20 -9.12 -17.58
CA GLU A 104 2.39 -8.33 -18.52
C GLU A 104 3.25 -7.30 -19.25
N LYS A 105 3.08 -7.23 -20.58
CA LYS A 105 3.71 -6.16 -21.36
C LYS A 105 3.03 -4.83 -21.10
N ASN A 106 3.84 -3.77 -20.94
CA ASN A 106 3.36 -2.40 -20.78
C ASN A 106 2.50 -2.17 -19.54
N VAL A 107 2.55 -3.07 -18.58
CA VAL A 107 1.93 -2.90 -17.27
C VAL A 107 3.02 -2.98 -16.21
N TYR A 108 3.18 -1.91 -15.45
CA TYR A 108 4.24 -1.80 -14.46
C TYR A 108 3.71 -1.80 -13.04
N TYR A 109 2.47 -1.37 -12.86
CA TYR A 109 1.83 -1.27 -11.54
C TYR A 109 0.33 -1.49 -11.62
N LYS A 110 -0.26 -1.72 -10.47
CA LYS A 110 -1.70 -1.68 -10.25
C LYS A 110 -1.99 -0.87 -8.98
N ASP A 111 -3.13 -0.20 -8.96
CA ASP A 111 -3.60 0.47 -7.75
C ASP A 111 -4.47 -0.49 -6.95
N LEU A 112 -4.15 -0.67 -5.68
CA LEU A 112 -4.87 -1.57 -4.78
C LEU A 112 -5.67 -0.77 -3.76
N LEU A 113 -6.96 -1.04 -3.69
CA LEU A 113 -7.79 -0.61 -2.56
C LEU A 113 -7.76 -1.72 -1.51
N ILE A 114 -7.24 -1.42 -0.34
CA ILE A 114 -7.06 -2.36 0.76
C ILE A 114 -8.05 -2.01 1.89
N ILE A 115 -8.84 -3.00 2.26
CA ILE A 115 -9.86 -2.85 3.30
C ILE A 115 -9.86 -3.99 4.30
#